data_64b23f54c55948f9b2e75b72f7953abe
#
_entry.id   64b23f54c55948f9b2e75b72f7953abe
#
_cell.length_a   1.000
_cell.length_b   1.000
_cell.length_c   1.000
_cell.angle_alpha   90.00
_cell.angle_beta   90.00
_cell.angle_gamma   90.00
#
_symmetry.space_group_name_H-M   'P 1'
#
loop_
_entity.id
_entity.type
_entity.pdbx_description
1 polymer ?
#
loop_
_entity_poly.entity_id
_entity_poly.type
_entity_poly.pdbx_seq_one_letter_code
_entity_poly.pdbx_strand_id
1 'polypeptide(L)'
;MYAMLVLLMSIPGIGLFYGGLTRSKNVLSTMEQCLAVFCMAIILWVIIGYSFAFGPVEGVLGDFFGGFGTMFLAGIDFNSLSGTLAEYTWVIFQGAFCAISACLIVGATVERVKFSAILIAVGIWIVLSYAPLAHQVWGGGFIDSVFKSYDFAGGTVVHVNAAVCGLTGAFILGRRHDLGRVAMAPHNLGITYIGACLLWIGWLGFN
;
A
#
# COMPACT_ATOMS: atom_id res chain seq x y z
N MET A 1 17.44 -7.81 2.42
CA MET A 1 17.86 -6.56 1.74
C MET A 1 16.71 -5.92 0.97
N TYR A 2 16.04 -6.61 0.04
CA TYR A 2 14.94 -6.03 -0.78
C TYR A 2 13.79 -5.45 0.05
N ALA A 3 13.31 -6.16 1.07
CA ALA A 3 12.27 -5.64 1.96
C ALA A 3 12.65 -4.31 2.62
N MET A 4 13.92 -4.15 3.03
CA MET A 4 14.39 -2.89 3.62
C MET A 4 14.40 -1.73 2.61
N LEU A 5 14.72 -2.01 1.34
CA LEU A 5 14.66 -1.00 0.29
C LEU A 5 13.22 -0.55 0.01
N VAL A 6 12.26 -1.49 0.01
CA VAL A 6 10.84 -1.15 -0.12
C VAL A 6 10.33 -0.37 1.09
N LEU A 7 10.78 -0.70 2.29
CA LEU A 7 10.48 0.10 3.49
C LEU A 7 11.05 1.52 3.39
N LEU A 8 12.26 1.68 2.88
CA LEU A 8 12.90 2.99 2.68
C LEU A 8 12.10 3.87 1.72
N MET A 9 11.56 3.32 0.63
CA MET A 9 10.71 4.09 -0.28
C MET A 9 9.36 4.44 0.34
N SER A 10 8.81 3.57 1.17
CA SER A 10 7.52 3.79 1.83
C SER A 10 7.63 4.84 2.92
N ILE A 11 8.60 4.72 3.79
CA ILE A 11 8.94 5.66 4.86
C ILE A 11 10.48 5.71 4.93
N PRO A 12 11.11 6.86 4.64
CA PRO A 12 10.56 8.22 4.52
C PRO A 12 10.22 8.67 3.08
N GLY A 13 10.50 7.86 2.05
CA GLY A 13 10.46 8.31 0.65
C GLY A 13 9.15 9.00 0.27
N ILE A 14 8.01 8.30 0.37
CA ILE A 14 6.72 8.85 -0.06
C ILE A 14 6.23 9.99 0.83
N GLY A 15 6.54 9.94 2.12
CA GLY A 15 6.21 11.03 3.06
C GLY A 15 6.87 12.35 2.67
N LEU A 16 8.16 12.31 2.36
CA LEU A 16 8.91 13.48 1.88
C LEU A 16 8.44 13.94 0.50
N PHE A 17 8.17 12.99 -0.40
CA PHE A 17 7.69 13.29 -1.74
C PHE A 17 6.37 14.05 -1.69
N TYR A 18 5.36 13.55 -0.99
CA TYR A 18 4.06 14.22 -0.87
C TYR A 18 4.12 15.45 0.02
N GLY A 19 4.88 15.41 1.12
CA GLY A 19 5.05 16.54 2.01
C GLY A 19 5.61 17.76 1.29
N GLY A 20 6.60 17.59 0.43
CA GLY A 20 7.15 18.70 -0.36
C GLY A 20 6.21 19.27 -1.41
N LEU A 21 5.26 18.47 -1.93
CA LEU A 21 4.27 18.88 -2.93
C LEU A 21 3.06 19.61 -2.33
N THR A 22 2.79 19.41 -1.05
CA THR A 22 1.66 20.06 -0.37
C THR A 22 1.98 21.51 0.05
N ARG A 23 0.96 22.30 0.41
CA ARG A 23 1.16 23.64 0.95
C ARG A 23 1.87 23.60 2.31
N SER A 24 2.67 24.61 2.64
CA SER A 24 3.48 24.65 3.88
C SER A 24 2.69 24.34 5.15
N LYS A 25 1.46 24.80 5.26
CA LYS A 25 0.59 24.54 6.42
C LYS A 25 0.14 23.10 6.56
N ASN A 26 0.26 22.27 5.52
CA ASN A 26 -0.24 20.90 5.48
C ASN A 26 0.89 19.86 5.42
N VAL A 27 2.15 20.27 5.37
CA VAL A 27 3.32 19.38 5.23
C VAL A 27 3.32 18.28 6.29
N LEU A 28 3.30 18.70 7.56
CA LEU A 28 3.37 17.76 8.68
C LEU A 28 2.16 16.81 8.70
N SER A 29 0.96 17.35 8.49
CA SER A 29 -0.27 16.53 8.42
C SER A 29 -0.21 15.50 7.30
N THR A 30 0.36 15.86 6.14
CA THR A 30 0.54 14.92 5.01
C THR A 30 1.53 13.80 5.36
N MET A 31 2.66 14.16 5.95
CA MET A 31 3.68 13.19 6.37
C MET A 31 3.16 12.25 7.45
N GLU A 32 2.40 12.78 8.43
CA GLU A 32 1.75 11.98 9.47
C GLU A 32 0.69 11.04 8.91
N GLN A 33 -0.10 11.48 7.93
CA GLN A 33 -1.05 10.59 7.25
C GLN A 33 -0.34 9.43 6.57
N CYS A 34 0.76 9.67 5.86
CA CYS A 34 1.56 8.61 5.26
C CYS A 34 2.09 7.63 6.31
N LEU A 35 2.67 8.14 7.40
CA LEU A 35 3.21 7.30 8.47
C LEU A 35 2.12 6.48 9.16
N ALA A 36 1.00 7.11 9.52
CA ALA A 36 -0.10 6.43 10.21
C ALA A 36 -0.75 5.36 9.33
N VAL A 37 -0.97 5.66 8.05
CA VAL A 37 -1.50 4.70 7.07
C VAL A 37 -0.52 3.54 6.88
N PHE A 38 0.78 3.81 6.79
CA PHE A 38 1.81 2.78 6.71
C PHE A 38 1.79 1.85 7.92
N CYS A 39 1.82 2.40 9.14
CA CYS A 39 1.80 1.60 10.37
C CYS A 39 0.53 0.75 10.47
N MET A 40 -0.62 1.35 10.17
CA MET A 40 -1.91 0.63 10.16
C MET A 40 -1.90 -0.50 9.13
N ALA A 41 -1.35 -0.26 7.93
CA ALA A 41 -1.29 -1.27 6.88
C ALA A 41 -0.45 -2.48 7.30
N ILE A 42 0.71 -2.26 7.94
CA ILE A 42 1.54 -3.36 8.46
C ILE A 42 0.81 -4.13 9.56
N ILE A 43 0.11 -3.45 10.46
CA ILE A 43 -0.67 -4.11 11.51
C ILE A 43 -1.79 -4.96 10.91
N LEU A 44 -2.59 -4.39 10.01
CA LEU A 44 -3.67 -5.13 9.33
C LEU A 44 -3.13 -6.27 8.46
N TRP A 45 -1.94 -6.09 7.86
CA TRP A 45 -1.27 -7.15 7.11
C TRP A 45 -0.97 -8.37 7.97
N VAL A 46 -0.40 -8.16 9.16
CA VAL A 46 -0.11 -9.24 10.10
C VAL A 46 -1.40 -9.87 10.65
N ILE A 47 -2.41 -9.07 10.96
CA ILE A 47 -3.67 -9.57 11.53
C ILE A 47 -4.44 -10.45 10.54
N ILE A 48 -4.65 -9.96 9.31
CA ILE A 48 -5.56 -10.59 8.35
C ILE A 48 -5.06 -10.54 6.90
N GLY A 49 -4.34 -9.49 6.51
CA GLY A 49 -3.99 -9.24 5.12
C GLY A 49 -3.15 -10.36 4.50
N TYR A 50 -2.15 -10.85 5.22
CA TYR A 50 -1.33 -11.97 4.77
C TYR A 50 -2.16 -13.24 4.56
N SER A 51 -3.06 -13.54 5.49
CA SER A 51 -3.97 -14.69 5.39
C SER A 51 -4.87 -14.59 4.16
N PHE A 52 -5.43 -13.41 3.89
CA PHE A 52 -6.29 -13.18 2.74
C PHE A 52 -5.54 -13.19 1.40
N ALA A 53 -4.27 -12.80 1.39
CA ALA A 53 -3.46 -12.80 0.19
C ALA A 53 -2.82 -14.16 -0.13
N PHE A 54 -2.31 -14.88 0.88
CA PHE A 54 -1.48 -16.06 0.70
C PHE A 54 -1.89 -17.26 1.56
N GLY A 55 -2.93 -17.12 2.38
CA GLY A 55 -3.44 -18.23 3.20
C GLY A 55 -4.06 -19.33 2.34
N PRO A 56 -3.93 -20.59 2.76
CA PRO A 56 -4.56 -21.70 2.08
C PRO A 56 -6.08 -21.63 2.20
N VAL A 57 -6.77 -21.86 1.09
CA VAL A 57 -8.23 -21.96 1.07
C VAL A 57 -8.64 -22.96 -0.01
N GLU A 58 -9.73 -23.68 0.23
CA GLU A 58 -10.31 -24.63 -0.70
C GLU A 58 -11.69 -24.14 -1.18
N GLY A 59 -12.07 -24.60 -2.39
CA GLY A 59 -13.37 -24.30 -2.98
C GLY A 59 -13.43 -22.97 -3.73
N VAL A 60 -14.63 -22.59 -4.18
CA VAL A 60 -14.88 -21.43 -5.07
C VAL A 60 -14.43 -20.11 -4.46
N LEU A 61 -14.46 -19.96 -3.15
CA LEU A 61 -13.99 -18.76 -2.47
C LEU A 61 -12.47 -18.61 -2.59
N GLY A 62 -11.73 -19.72 -2.74
CA GLY A 62 -10.29 -19.72 -2.96
C GLY A 62 -9.83 -19.09 -4.27
N ASP A 63 -10.73 -18.89 -5.22
CA ASP A 63 -10.43 -18.14 -6.45
C ASP A 63 -10.33 -16.64 -6.19
N PHE A 64 -10.94 -16.14 -5.12
CA PHE A 64 -11.09 -14.69 -4.88
C PHE A 64 -10.26 -14.16 -3.71
N PHE A 65 -10.06 -14.93 -2.65
CA PHE A 65 -9.24 -14.55 -1.51
C PHE A 65 -8.74 -15.77 -0.74
N GLY A 66 -7.63 -15.64 -0.02
CA GLY A 66 -7.11 -16.63 0.91
C GLY A 66 -8.01 -16.79 2.15
N GLY A 67 -7.85 -17.91 2.83
CA GLY A 67 -8.66 -18.23 4.01
C GLY A 67 -8.23 -17.46 5.27
N PHE A 68 -8.82 -17.86 6.39
CA PHE A 68 -8.53 -17.32 7.70
C PHE A 68 -7.43 -18.09 8.46
N GLY A 69 -6.88 -19.15 7.86
CA GLY A 69 -6.01 -20.13 8.52
C GLY A 69 -4.69 -19.57 9.03
N THR A 70 -4.17 -18.53 8.41
CA THR A 70 -2.88 -17.89 8.77
C THR A 70 -3.06 -16.49 9.36
N MET A 71 -4.26 -16.17 9.88
CA MET A 71 -4.46 -14.90 10.62
C MET A 71 -3.49 -14.82 11.80
N PHE A 72 -3.02 -13.60 12.08
CA PHE A 72 -1.99 -13.33 13.07
C PHE A 72 -0.69 -14.12 12.84
N LEU A 73 -0.43 -14.54 11.58
CA LEU A 73 0.67 -15.43 11.18
C LEU A 73 0.64 -16.79 11.88
N ALA A 74 -0.55 -17.29 12.22
CA ALA A 74 -0.72 -18.56 12.87
C ALA A 74 -0.17 -19.70 11.96
N GLY A 75 0.61 -20.60 12.55
CA GLY A 75 1.25 -21.72 11.84
C GLY A 75 2.56 -21.36 11.14
N ILE A 76 2.99 -20.10 11.16
CA ILE A 76 4.28 -19.68 10.60
C ILE A 76 5.32 -19.69 11.74
N ASP A 77 6.41 -20.41 11.55
CA ASP A 77 7.53 -20.50 12.48
C ASP A 77 8.87 -20.13 11.81
N PHE A 78 9.97 -20.21 12.55
CA PHE A 78 11.30 -19.89 12.04
C PHE A 78 11.81 -20.83 10.94
N ASN A 79 11.19 -22.00 10.78
CA ASN A 79 11.55 -23.00 9.77
C ASN A 79 10.60 -22.95 8.57
N SER A 80 9.49 -22.19 8.67
CA SER A 80 8.51 -22.03 7.59
C SER A 80 9.16 -21.35 6.40
N LEU A 81 8.91 -21.90 5.20
CA LEU A 81 9.46 -21.40 3.94
C LEU A 81 8.31 -21.01 2.98
N SER A 82 8.49 -19.89 2.32
CA SER A 82 7.73 -19.50 1.12
C SER A 82 8.67 -19.63 -0.08
N GLY A 83 8.51 -20.69 -0.85
CA GLY A 83 9.49 -21.09 -1.88
C GLY A 83 10.87 -21.38 -1.26
N THR A 84 11.89 -20.59 -1.60
CA THR A 84 13.25 -20.73 -1.08
C THR A 84 13.58 -19.73 0.05
N LEU A 85 12.63 -18.88 0.42
CA LEU A 85 12.83 -17.82 1.41
C LEU A 85 12.20 -18.19 2.75
N ALA A 86 12.82 -17.73 3.86
CA ALA A 86 12.15 -17.78 5.15
C ALA A 86 10.81 -17.03 5.07
N GLU A 87 9.73 -17.65 5.50
CA GLU A 87 8.37 -17.12 5.31
C GLU A 87 8.18 -15.76 6.00
N TYR A 88 8.78 -15.54 7.18
CA TYR A 88 8.77 -14.20 7.80
C TYR A 88 9.39 -13.11 6.92
N THR A 89 10.42 -13.44 6.14
CA THR A 89 11.01 -12.48 5.18
C THR A 89 10.02 -12.16 4.07
N TRP A 90 9.29 -13.16 3.58
CA TRP A 90 8.22 -12.98 2.60
C TRP A 90 7.06 -12.15 3.16
N VAL A 91 6.63 -12.43 4.38
CA VAL A 91 5.57 -11.66 5.08
C VAL A 91 5.94 -10.18 5.16
N ILE A 92 7.17 -9.85 5.59
CA ILE A 92 7.65 -8.46 5.70
C ILE A 92 7.75 -7.81 4.33
N PHE A 93 8.27 -8.51 3.34
CA PHE A 93 8.40 -8.02 1.96
C PHE A 93 7.03 -7.67 1.37
N GLN A 94 6.10 -8.58 1.42
CA GLN A 94 4.74 -8.37 0.93
C GLN A 94 3.94 -7.36 1.77
N GLY A 95 4.18 -7.30 3.07
CA GLY A 95 3.62 -6.26 3.94
C GLY A 95 4.09 -4.85 3.55
N ALA A 96 5.34 -4.72 3.12
CA ALA A 96 5.86 -3.44 2.62
C ALA A 96 5.16 -3.01 1.32
N PHE A 97 4.78 -3.94 0.44
CA PHE A 97 3.96 -3.67 -0.74
C PHE A 97 2.54 -3.24 -0.39
N CYS A 98 1.92 -3.87 0.60
CA CYS A 98 0.62 -3.44 1.14
C CYS A 98 0.70 -2.01 1.66
N ALA A 99 1.72 -1.72 2.47
CA ALA A 99 1.89 -0.42 3.10
C ALA A 99 2.17 0.70 2.10
N ILE A 100 3.04 0.49 1.10
CA ILE A 100 3.28 1.50 0.05
C ILE A 100 2.02 1.74 -0.77
N SER A 101 1.26 0.69 -1.12
CA SER A 101 0.00 0.82 -1.85
C SER A 101 -1.00 1.71 -1.12
N ALA A 102 -1.13 1.50 0.19
CA ALA A 102 -1.96 2.30 1.08
C ALA A 102 -1.50 3.77 1.11
N CYS A 103 -0.19 4.03 1.18
CA CYS A 103 0.37 5.37 1.15
C CYS A 103 0.13 6.10 -0.19
N LEU A 104 0.08 5.39 -1.32
CA LEU A 104 -0.22 6.01 -2.62
C LEU A 104 -1.59 6.68 -2.63
N ILE A 105 -2.59 6.11 -1.94
CA ILE A 105 -3.95 6.66 -1.84
C ILE A 105 -3.93 8.01 -1.12
N VAL A 106 -3.06 8.18 -0.12
CA VAL A 106 -2.93 9.44 0.62
C VAL A 106 -2.64 10.60 -0.34
N GLY A 107 -1.73 10.42 -1.31
CA GLY A 107 -1.38 11.47 -2.28
C GLY A 107 -2.57 12.02 -3.07
N ALA A 108 -3.55 11.18 -3.40
CA ALA A 108 -4.77 11.59 -4.10
C ALA A 108 -5.75 12.37 -3.22
N THR A 109 -5.69 12.20 -1.89
CA THR A 109 -6.69 12.71 -0.94
C THR A 109 -6.17 13.81 -0.03
N VAL A 110 -4.86 14.09 -0.04
CA VAL A 110 -4.24 15.14 0.80
C VAL A 110 -4.94 16.50 0.67
N GLU A 111 -4.94 17.27 1.74
CA GLU A 111 -5.58 18.59 1.86
C GLU A 111 -7.11 18.59 1.74
N ARG A 112 -7.76 17.42 1.64
CA ARG A 112 -9.22 17.28 1.43
C ARG A 112 -9.89 16.31 2.40
N VAL A 113 -9.15 15.43 3.05
CA VAL A 113 -9.68 14.38 3.90
C VAL A 113 -9.31 14.59 5.36
N LYS A 114 -10.20 14.21 6.26
CA LYS A 114 -9.90 14.16 7.70
C LYS A 114 -8.99 12.97 8.00
N PHE A 115 -8.07 13.13 8.95
CA PHE A 115 -7.13 12.09 9.36
C PHE A 115 -7.81 10.75 9.70
N SER A 116 -8.85 10.78 10.54
CA SER A 116 -9.59 9.56 10.91
C SER A 116 -10.30 8.91 9.72
N ALA A 117 -10.82 9.72 8.80
CA ALA A 117 -11.55 9.20 7.64
C ALA A 117 -10.62 8.46 6.67
N ILE A 118 -9.40 8.98 6.41
CA ILE A 118 -8.44 8.28 5.56
C ILE A 118 -7.99 6.96 6.19
N LEU A 119 -7.77 6.91 7.50
CA LEU A 119 -7.40 5.68 8.19
C LEU A 119 -8.51 4.61 8.06
N ILE A 120 -9.76 4.97 8.34
CA ILE A 120 -10.88 4.03 8.24
C ILE A 120 -11.04 3.55 6.79
N ALA A 121 -11.06 4.47 5.82
CA ALA A 121 -11.26 4.13 4.41
C ALA A 121 -10.16 3.21 3.87
N VAL A 122 -8.90 3.53 4.16
CA VAL A 122 -7.75 2.72 3.71
C VAL A 122 -7.69 1.39 4.47
N GLY A 123 -8.05 1.36 5.77
CA GLY A 123 -8.13 0.11 6.52
C GLY A 123 -9.14 -0.87 5.92
N ILE A 124 -10.33 -0.39 5.57
CA ILE A 124 -11.36 -1.19 4.89
C ILE A 124 -10.84 -1.62 3.50
N TRP A 125 -10.21 -0.72 2.75
CA TRP A 125 -9.68 -1.01 1.42
C TRP A 125 -8.58 -2.09 1.44
N ILE A 126 -7.69 -2.09 2.45
CA ILE A 126 -6.67 -3.13 2.59
C ILE A 126 -7.30 -4.51 2.68
N VAL A 127 -8.34 -4.65 3.50
CA VAL A 127 -8.98 -5.95 3.76
C VAL A 127 -9.88 -6.39 2.61
N LEU A 128 -10.66 -5.47 2.03
CA LEU A 128 -11.67 -5.81 1.04
C LEU A 128 -11.21 -5.68 -0.42
N SER A 129 -10.11 -5.01 -0.68
CA SER A 129 -9.60 -4.79 -2.06
C SER A 129 -8.16 -5.26 -2.20
N TYR A 130 -7.23 -4.74 -1.40
CA TYR A 130 -5.82 -5.03 -1.59
C TYR A 130 -5.49 -6.52 -1.39
N ALA A 131 -5.83 -7.08 -0.24
CA ALA A 131 -5.49 -8.46 0.07
C ALA A 131 -6.18 -9.48 -0.85
N PRO A 132 -7.51 -9.35 -1.16
CA PRO A 132 -8.13 -10.20 -2.16
C PRO A 132 -7.53 -10.07 -3.56
N LEU A 133 -7.18 -8.85 -4.01
CA LEU A 133 -6.55 -8.68 -5.32
C LEU A 133 -5.13 -9.26 -5.35
N ALA A 134 -4.37 -9.13 -4.26
CA ALA A 134 -3.07 -9.77 -4.13
C ALA A 134 -3.20 -11.30 -4.23
N HIS A 135 -4.23 -11.89 -3.61
CA HIS A 135 -4.54 -13.31 -3.77
C HIS A 135 -4.83 -13.68 -5.22
N GLN A 136 -5.71 -12.93 -5.87
CA GLN A 136 -6.13 -13.24 -7.24
C GLN A 136 -4.98 -13.17 -8.25
N VAL A 137 -3.97 -12.31 -8.02
CA VAL A 137 -2.86 -12.08 -8.96
C VAL A 137 -1.61 -12.87 -8.58
N TRP A 138 -1.30 -12.99 -7.28
CA TRP A 138 -0.05 -13.59 -6.78
C TRP A 138 -0.26 -14.82 -5.92
N GLY A 139 -1.46 -15.00 -5.37
CA GLY A 139 -1.80 -16.13 -4.48
C GLY A 139 -2.38 -17.35 -5.19
N GLY A 140 -2.37 -17.39 -6.53
CA GLY A 140 -2.94 -18.47 -7.32
C GLY A 140 -4.45 -18.38 -7.54
N GLY A 141 -5.07 -17.22 -7.25
CA GLY A 141 -6.52 -17.01 -7.42
C GLY A 141 -6.94 -16.81 -8.89
N PHE A 142 -8.15 -16.31 -9.07
CA PHE A 142 -8.87 -16.27 -10.36
C PHE A 142 -8.10 -15.57 -11.50
N ILE A 143 -7.47 -14.43 -11.23
CA ILE A 143 -6.76 -13.65 -12.26
C ILE A 143 -5.52 -14.40 -12.76
N ASP A 144 -4.76 -15.01 -11.84
CA ASP A 144 -3.61 -15.84 -12.21
C ASP A 144 -4.04 -17.13 -12.91
N SER A 145 -5.00 -17.85 -12.33
CA SER A 145 -5.41 -19.18 -12.82
C SER A 145 -6.06 -19.14 -14.20
N VAL A 146 -6.95 -18.15 -14.46
CA VAL A 146 -7.73 -18.05 -15.69
C VAL A 146 -7.03 -17.22 -16.76
N PHE A 147 -6.56 -16.01 -16.40
CA PHE A 147 -5.98 -15.10 -17.39
C PHE A 147 -4.47 -15.22 -17.54
N LYS A 148 -3.80 -15.97 -16.63
CA LYS A 148 -2.33 -16.05 -16.59
C LYS A 148 -1.69 -14.68 -16.59
N SER A 149 -2.29 -13.76 -15.83
CA SER A 149 -1.84 -12.37 -15.76
C SER A 149 -0.44 -12.29 -15.15
N TYR A 150 0.46 -11.63 -15.85
CA TYR A 150 1.81 -11.43 -15.39
C TYR A 150 1.94 -10.05 -14.72
N ASP A 151 1.97 -10.04 -13.41
CA ASP A 151 2.23 -8.85 -12.59
C ASP A 151 3.48 -9.10 -11.73
N PHE A 152 4.66 -8.76 -12.29
CA PHE A 152 5.94 -9.03 -11.65
C PHE A 152 6.14 -8.21 -10.37
N ALA A 153 5.81 -6.93 -10.41
CA ALA A 153 6.15 -5.99 -9.34
C ALA A 153 4.97 -5.12 -8.88
N GLY A 154 3.73 -5.57 -9.03
CA GLY A 154 2.56 -4.88 -8.49
C GLY A 154 1.97 -3.81 -9.39
N GLY A 155 2.15 -3.90 -10.71
CA GLY A 155 1.46 -3.00 -11.65
C GLY A 155 -0.04 -2.98 -11.41
N THR A 156 -0.65 -4.14 -11.26
CA THR A 156 -2.08 -4.32 -10.99
C THR A 156 -2.38 -4.20 -9.50
N VAL A 157 -1.71 -5.02 -8.67
CA VAL A 157 -2.03 -5.15 -7.24
C VAL A 157 -1.76 -3.86 -6.47
N VAL A 158 -0.64 -3.19 -6.74
CA VAL A 158 -0.23 -1.96 -6.04
C VAL A 158 -0.75 -0.73 -6.77
N HIS A 159 -0.31 -0.52 -8.02
CA HIS A 159 -0.46 0.79 -8.68
C HIS A 159 -1.87 1.01 -9.24
N VAL A 160 -2.41 0.09 -10.02
CA VAL A 160 -3.78 0.24 -10.58
C VAL A 160 -4.79 0.26 -9.44
N ASN A 161 -4.67 -0.64 -8.48
CA ASN A 161 -5.58 -0.73 -7.34
C ASN A 161 -5.59 0.57 -6.50
N ALA A 162 -4.41 1.07 -6.11
CA ALA A 162 -4.31 2.33 -5.38
C ALA A 162 -4.77 3.54 -6.20
N ALA A 163 -4.47 3.56 -7.51
CA ALA A 163 -4.89 4.64 -8.40
C ALA A 163 -6.41 4.72 -8.53
N VAL A 164 -7.09 3.58 -8.70
CA VAL A 164 -8.57 3.53 -8.78
C VAL A 164 -9.19 3.98 -7.45
N CYS A 165 -8.67 3.52 -6.32
CA CYS A 165 -9.12 3.97 -5.00
C CYS A 165 -8.90 5.48 -4.81
N GLY A 166 -7.71 5.98 -5.15
CA GLY A 166 -7.38 7.41 -5.06
C GLY A 166 -8.25 8.27 -5.97
N LEU A 167 -8.50 7.82 -7.21
CA LEU A 167 -9.39 8.50 -8.16
C LEU A 167 -10.83 8.56 -7.65
N THR A 168 -11.36 7.43 -7.17
CA THR A 168 -12.69 7.36 -6.56
C THR A 168 -12.80 8.29 -5.35
N GLY A 169 -11.80 8.25 -4.47
CA GLY A 169 -11.71 9.17 -3.33
C GLY A 169 -11.69 10.64 -3.76
N ALA A 170 -10.95 10.97 -4.83
CA ALA A 170 -10.90 12.33 -5.36
C ALA A 170 -12.25 12.79 -5.92
N PHE A 171 -13.03 11.90 -6.56
CA PHE A 171 -14.38 12.20 -7.03
C PHE A 171 -15.34 12.45 -5.85
N ILE A 172 -15.31 11.59 -4.83
CA ILE A 172 -16.20 11.69 -3.67
C ILE A 172 -15.90 12.95 -2.86
N LEU A 173 -14.62 13.25 -2.61
CA LEU A 173 -14.19 14.40 -1.81
C LEU A 173 -14.34 15.73 -2.58
N GLY A 174 -14.38 15.68 -3.89
CA GLY A 174 -14.51 16.87 -4.73
C GLY A 174 -13.25 17.74 -4.76
N ARG A 175 -13.44 19.03 -5.06
CA ARG A 175 -12.33 19.99 -5.21
C ARG A 175 -11.70 20.34 -3.88
N ARG A 176 -10.39 20.63 -3.90
CA ARG A 176 -9.70 21.20 -2.73
C ARG A 176 -10.35 22.54 -2.34
N HIS A 177 -10.46 22.77 -1.04
CA HIS A 177 -10.89 24.07 -0.52
C HIS A 177 -9.94 25.16 -1.05
N ASP A 178 -10.46 26.29 -1.46
CA ASP A 178 -9.73 27.41 -2.05
C ASP A 178 -9.11 27.17 -3.44
N LEU A 179 -9.38 26.06 -4.12
CA LEU A 179 -8.90 25.84 -5.48
C LEU A 179 -9.41 26.96 -6.42
N GLY A 180 -8.48 27.61 -7.11
CA GLY A 180 -8.77 28.74 -8.01
C GLY A 180 -8.91 30.11 -7.28
N ARG A 181 -8.86 30.14 -5.93
CA ARG A 181 -8.88 31.38 -5.13
C ARG A 181 -7.52 31.72 -4.54
N VAL A 182 -6.75 30.70 -4.17
CA VAL A 182 -5.42 30.83 -3.58
C VAL A 182 -4.43 29.98 -4.37
N ALA A 183 -3.21 30.47 -4.53
CA ALA A 183 -2.13 29.68 -5.13
C ALA A 183 -1.84 28.43 -4.29
N MET A 184 -1.79 27.26 -4.93
CA MET A 184 -1.50 25.99 -4.30
C MET A 184 -0.11 25.48 -4.72
N ALA A 185 0.88 26.36 -4.63
CA ALA A 185 2.25 26.04 -4.97
C ALA A 185 2.83 24.98 -4.01
N PRO A 186 3.65 24.06 -4.51
CA PRO A 186 4.43 23.14 -3.69
C PRO A 186 5.24 23.90 -2.62
N HIS A 187 5.26 23.35 -1.41
CA HIS A 187 5.98 23.96 -0.30
C HIS A 187 7.51 23.94 -0.51
N ASN A 188 8.05 22.79 -0.88
CA ASN A 188 9.49 22.62 -0.98
C ASN A 188 9.86 21.51 -1.97
N LEU A 189 10.22 21.92 -3.18
CA LEU A 189 10.63 20.98 -4.24
C LEU A 189 11.92 20.24 -3.92
N GLY A 190 12.81 20.79 -3.07
CA GLY A 190 14.01 20.11 -2.60
C GLY A 190 13.66 18.86 -1.78
N ILE A 191 12.69 18.98 -0.84
CA ILE A 191 12.18 17.83 -0.07
C ILE A 191 11.51 16.81 -1.00
N THR A 192 10.71 17.28 -1.96
CA THR A 192 10.11 16.41 -2.98
C THR A 192 11.17 15.65 -3.77
N TYR A 193 12.24 16.33 -4.19
CA TYR A 193 13.34 15.70 -4.92
C TYR A 193 14.06 14.63 -4.10
N ILE A 194 14.35 14.91 -2.83
CA ILE A 194 14.93 13.93 -1.91
C ILE A 194 13.99 12.71 -1.78
N GLY A 195 12.70 12.95 -1.59
CA GLY A 195 11.69 11.89 -1.54
C GLY A 195 11.67 11.05 -2.82
N ALA A 196 11.73 11.68 -4.00
CA ALA A 196 11.80 10.99 -5.28
C ALA A 196 13.07 10.12 -5.42
N CYS A 197 14.22 10.60 -4.97
CA CYS A 197 15.45 9.82 -4.96
C CYS A 197 15.36 8.59 -4.05
N LEU A 198 14.75 8.73 -2.87
CA LEU A 198 14.52 7.61 -1.95
C LEU A 198 13.52 6.59 -2.53
N LEU A 199 12.47 7.06 -3.21
CA LEU A 199 11.57 6.19 -3.95
C LEU A 199 12.33 5.41 -5.02
N TRP A 200 13.17 6.07 -5.80
CA TRP A 200 13.95 5.41 -6.86
C TRP A 200 14.91 4.34 -6.31
N ILE A 201 15.66 4.66 -5.25
CA ILE A 201 16.53 3.68 -4.58
C ILE A 201 15.71 2.48 -4.09
N GLY A 202 14.55 2.73 -3.49
CA GLY A 202 13.66 1.67 -3.00
C GLY A 202 13.12 0.78 -4.12
N TRP A 203 12.94 1.32 -5.33
CA TRP A 203 12.52 0.53 -6.48
C TRP A 203 13.54 -0.53 -6.92
N LEU A 204 14.80 -0.41 -6.58
CA LEU A 204 15.78 -1.49 -6.77
C LEU A 204 15.47 -2.73 -5.91
N GLY A 205 14.65 -2.58 -4.90
CA GLY A 205 14.12 -3.69 -4.08
C GLY A 205 12.70 -4.08 -4.45
N PHE A 206 11.96 -3.19 -5.11
CA PHE A 206 10.58 -3.38 -5.52
C PHE A 206 10.50 -4.16 -6.85
N ASN A 207 11.37 -3.86 -7.79
CA ASN A 207 11.54 -4.46 -9.12
C ASN A 207 12.79 -5.35 -9.16
#